data_b35005abe3cff4e014131fb3d83c5365
#
_entry.id   b35005abe3cff4e014131fb3d83c5365
#
_cell.length_a   1.000
_cell.length_b   1.000
_cell.length_c   1.000
_cell.angle_alpha   90.00
_cell.angle_beta   90.00
_cell.angle_gamma   90.00
#
_symmetry.space_group_name_H-M   'P 1'
#
loop_
_entity.id
_entity.type
_entity.pdbx_description
1 polymer ?
#
loop_
_entity_poly.entity_id
_entity_poly.type
_entity_poly.pdbx_seq_one_letter_code
_entity_poly.pdbx_strand_id
1 'polypeptide(L)'
;MFAGLTAPLAGRGSEAAAGIEWQPTAAPVRVIAEYRAGLDGAPGGPALGVVAGVYAAPLPLDFSLEAYGQAGAVVRSRVDPFADGALRITRQVASAGRTRLDVGAGAWGAAQREGARLDIGPTAVASLPVGESAVPVAIDWRERVAGDARPGSAPAPSLGADF
;
A
#
# COMPACT_ATOMS: atom_id res chain seq x y z
N MET A 1 0.71 16.94 9.20
CA MET A 1 -0.28 17.49 8.23
C MET A 1 0.16 16.97 6.87
N PHE A 2 -0.76 16.45 6.08
CA PHE A 2 -0.46 15.94 4.73
C PHE A 2 -1.55 16.37 3.75
N ALA A 3 -1.23 16.32 2.46
CA ALA A 3 -2.18 16.45 1.37
C ALA A 3 -1.86 15.38 0.32
N GLY A 4 -2.88 14.78 -0.25
CA GLY A 4 -2.74 13.73 -1.25
C GLY A 4 -3.72 13.89 -2.40
N LEU A 5 -3.35 13.34 -3.56
CA LEU A 5 -4.19 13.25 -4.74
C LEU A 5 -4.23 11.80 -5.17
N THR A 6 -5.42 11.28 -5.37
CA THR A 6 -5.63 9.94 -5.91
C THR A 6 -6.43 10.05 -7.22
N ALA A 7 -5.90 9.45 -8.27
CA ALA A 7 -6.60 9.37 -9.55
C ALA A 7 -6.51 7.95 -10.09
N PRO A 8 -7.63 7.33 -10.50
CA PRO A 8 -7.59 6.04 -11.16
C PRO A 8 -6.98 6.19 -12.55
N LEU A 9 -6.28 5.16 -13.04
CA LEU A 9 -5.70 5.15 -14.38
C LEU A 9 -6.77 5.09 -15.49
N ALA A 10 -7.99 4.71 -15.14
CA ALA A 10 -9.13 4.69 -16.05
C ALA A 10 -10.44 4.88 -15.26
N GLY A 11 -11.38 5.65 -15.81
CA GLY A 11 -12.70 5.87 -15.19
C GLY A 11 -12.79 7.17 -14.39
N ARG A 12 -13.89 7.30 -13.61
CA ARG A 12 -14.15 8.41 -12.68
C ARG A 12 -13.74 7.97 -11.27
N GLY A 13 -13.44 8.92 -10.41
CA GLY A 13 -13.12 8.66 -9.00
C GLY A 13 -11.83 9.32 -8.54
N SER A 14 -11.42 10.42 -9.20
CA SER A 14 -10.31 11.24 -8.72
C SER A 14 -10.72 11.95 -7.44
N GLU A 15 -9.90 11.83 -6.41
CA GLU A 15 -10.14 12.44 -5.10
C GLU A 15 -8.90 13.24 -4.66
N ALA A 16 -9.13 14.37 -4.05
CA ALA A 16 -8.13 15.11 -3.28
C ALA A 16 -8.41 14.87 -1.79
N ALA A 17 -7.36 14.61 -1.02
CA ALA A 17 -7.44 14.45 0.42
C ALA A 17 -6.51 15.43 1.13
N ALA A 18 -6.97 16.00 2.24
CA ALA A 18 -6.13 16.77 3.13
C ALA A 18 -6.47 16.41 4.58
N GLY A 19 -5.45 16.24 5.42
CA GLY A 19 -5.69 15.77 6.76
C GLY A 19 -4.50 15.93 7.70
N ILE A 20 -4.71 15.39 8.88
CA ILE A 20 -3.72 15.30 9.94
C ILE A 20 -3.47 13.83 10.26
N GLU A 21 -2.24 13.55 10.60
CA GLU A 21 -1.76 12.26 11.03
C GLU A 21 -1.19 12.42 12.43
N TRP A 22 -1.53 11.50 13.31
CA TRP A 22 -1.07 11.47 14.67
C TRP A 22 -0.62 10.07 15.08
N GLN A 23 0.59 9.95 15.60
CA GLN A 23 1.14 8.73 16.14
C GLN A 23 1.07 8.77 17.67
N PRO A 24 0.09 8.07 18.28
CA PRO A 24 -0.14 8.16 19.73
C PRO A 24 0.92 7.48 20.59
N THR A 25 1.69 6.56 20.01
CA THR A 25 2.67 5.74 20.75
C THR A 25 3.94 5.57 19.93
N ALA A 26 4.96 4.94 20.52
CA ALA A 26 6.18 4.54 19.79
C ALA A 26 5.96 3.37 18.81
N ALA A 27 4.80 2.70 18.87
CA ALA A 27 4.45 1.68 17.88
C ALA A 27 4.23 2.33 16.50
N PRO A 28 4.54 1.62 15.40
CA PRO A 28 4.36 2.14 14.04
C PRO A 28 2.87 2.14 13.63
N VAL A 29 2.05 2.79 14.44
CA VAL A 29 0.60 2.93 14.24
C VAL A 29 0.24 4.40 14.26
N ARG A 30 -0.45 4.87 13.23
CA ARG A 30 -0.88 6.26 13.08
C ARG A 30 -2.37 6.33 12.88
N VAL A 31 -2.99 7.32 13.49
CA VAL A 31 -4.38 7.68 13.29
C VAL A 31 -4.42 8.80 12.26
N ILE A 32 -5.30 8.68 11.29
CA ILE A 32 -5.47 9.63 10.19
C ILE A 32 -6.88 10.21 10.29
N ALA A 33 -6.98 11.52 10.31
CA ALA A 33 -8.24 12.23 10.14
C ALA A 33 -8.10 13.16 8.94
N GLU A 34 -8.93 12.99 7.93
CA GLU A 34 -8.83 13.71 6.66
C GLU A 34 -10.20 14.07 6.09
N TYR A 35 -10.21 15.02 5.19
CA TYR A 35 -11.36 15.30 4.34
C TYR A 35 -11.01 14.92 2.90
N ARG A 36 -11.84 14.07 2.29
CA ARG A 36 -11.75 13.67 0.88
C ARG A 36 -12.73 14.47 0.04
N ALA A 37 -12.26 15.09 -1.01
CA ALA A 37 -13.06 15.83 -1.97
C ALA A 37 -13.02 15.12 -3.32
N GLY A 38 -14.18 14.72 -3.82
CA GLY A 38 -14.27 14.17 -5.18
C GLY A 38 -14.06 15.26 -6.23
N LEU A 39 -13.16 15.04 -7.19
CA LEU A 39 -12.83 15.99 -8.24
C LEU A 39 -13.74 15.86 -9.47
N ASP A 40 -14.41 14.71 -9.62
CA ASP A 40 -15.27 14.36 -10.78
C ASP A 40 -16.76 14.51 -10.46
N GLY A 41 -17.12 15.31 -9.44
CA GLY A 41 -18.50 15.43 -8.97
C GLY A 41 -18.94 14.29 -8.03
N ALA A 42 -18.03 13.41 -7.62
CA ALA A 42 -18.28 12.43 -6.57
C ALA A 42 -18.43 13.13 -5.21
N PRO A 43 -19.32 12.66 -4.32
CA PRO A 43 -19.50 13.26 -3.01
C PRO A 43 -18.22 13.09 -2.18
N GLY A 44 -17.72 14.18 -1.63
CA GLY A 44 -16.66 14.19 -0.64
C GLY A 44 -17.16 13.87 0.77
N GLY A 45 -16.25 13.81 1.74
CA GLY A 45 -16.63 13.67 3.15
C GLY A 45 -15.43 13.48 4.08
N PRO A 46 -15.67 13.66 5.40
CA PRO A 46 -14.65 13.37 6.39
C PRO A 46 -14.37 11.88 6.46
N ALA A 47 -13.12 11.55 6.70
CA ALA A 47 -12.64 10.19 6.88
C ALA A 47 -11.80 10.07 8.14
N LEU A 48 -11.91 8.92 8.79
CA LEU A 48 -11.09 8.53 9.93
C LEU A 48 -10.53 7.13 9.66
N GLY A 49 -9.26 6.95 9.93
CA GLY A 49 -8.60 5.67 9.72
C GLY A 49 -7.39 5.47 10.61
N VAL A 50 -6.88 4.27 10.56
CA VAL A 50 -5.60 3.89 11.16
C VAL A 50 -4.72 3.27 10.08
N VAL A 51 -3.44 3.53 10.14
CA VAL A 51 -2.41 2.89 9.33
C VAL A 51 -1.31 2.36 10.23
N ALA A 52 -0.82 1.18 9.92
CA ALA A 52 0.32 0.58 10.60
C ALA A 52 1.22 -0.09 9.57
N GLY A 53 2.52 -0.16 9.87
CA GLY A 53 3.46 -0.84 8.98
C GLY A 53 4.81 -1.08 9.63
N VAL A 54 5.51 -2.04 9.08
CA VAL A 54 6.91 -2.33 9.38
C VAL A 54 7.66 -2.41 8.05
N TYR A 55 8.86 -1.89 8.03
CA TYR A 55 9.72 -1.92 6.87
C TYR A 55 11.05 -2.63 7.23
N ALA A 56 11.44 -3.57 6.36
CA ALA A 56 12.70 -4.31 6.48
C ALA A 56 12.95 -4.95 7.86
N ALA A 57 11.89 -5.43 8.53
CA ALA A 57 12.05 -6.12 9.80
C ALA A 57 12.80 -7.45 9.59
N PRO A 58 13.92 -7.69 10.29
CA PRO A 58 14.71 -8.88 10.09
C PRO A 58 13.96 -10.14 10.58
N LEU A 59 14.03 -11.18 9.78
CA LEU A 59 13.54 -12.52 10.10
C LEU A 59 14.70 -13.53 10.11
N PRO A 60 14.53 -14.72 10.69
CA PRO A 60 15.52 -15.78 10.59
C PRO A 60 15.88 -16.13 9.14
N LEU A 61 17.07 -16.69 8.92
CA LEU A 61 17.60 -17.13 7.62
C LEU A 61 17.79 -16.00 6.61
N ASP A 62 18.10 -14.80 7.08
CA ASP A 62 18.33 -13.59 6.28
C ASP A 62 17.09 -13.15 5.47
N PHE A 63 15.90 -13.53 5.90
CA PHE A 63 14.68 -12.97 5.36
C PHE A 63 14.37 -11.60 5.97
N SER A 64 13.65 -10.80 5.24
CA SER A 64 13.15 -9.49 5.64
C SER A 64 11.64 -9.44 5.47
N LEU A 65 10.95 -8.87 6.44
CA LEU A 65 9.52 -8.63 6.42
C LEU A 65 9.24 -7.16 6.14
N GLU A 66 8.43 -6.91 5.14
CA GLU A 66 7.77 -5.63 4.89
C GLU A 66 6.26 -5.86 5.00
N ALA A 67 5.58 -5.05 5.77
CA ALA A 67 4.13 -5.14 5.88
C ALA A 67 3.53 -3.76 6.14
N TYR A 68 2.38 -3.50 5.54
CA TYR A 68 1.53 -2.39 5.93
C TYR A 68 0.06 -2.82 5.92
N GLY A 69 -0.73 -2.12 6.70
CA GLY A 69 -2.18 -2.26 6.68
C GLY A 69 -2.84 -0.95 7.10
N GLN A 70 -3.96 -0.66 6.47
CA GLN A 70 -4.80 0.47 6.86
C GLN A 70 -6.27 0.05 6.88
N ALA A 71 -7.02 0.68 7.76
CA ALA A 71 -8.47 0.52 7.81
C ALA A 71 -9.12 1.82 8.27
N GLY A 72 -10.33 2.08 7.80
CA GLY A 72 -11.04 3.29 8.14
C GLY A 72 -12.42 3.36 7.55
N ALA A 73 -13.01 4.54 7.62
CA ALA A 73 -14.28 4.83 7.00
C ALA A 73 -14.35 6.27 6.51
N VAL A 74 -15.02 6.47 5.40
CA VAL A 74 -15.36 7.80 4.87
C VAL A 74 -16.86 8.02 5.07
N VAL A 75 -17.21 9.17 5.62
CA VAL A 75 -18.63 9.56 5.81
C VAL A 75 -19.03 10.47 4.65
N ARG A 76 -19.84 9.95 3.76
CA ARG A 76 -20.43 10.68 2.63
C ARG A 76 -21.95 10.76 2.82
N SER A 77 -22.74 10.36 1.82
CA SER A 77 -24.18 10.11 2.00
C SER A 77 -24.46 8.92 2.92
N ARG A 78 -23.46 8.08 3.10
CA ARG A 78 -23.42 6.92 4.00
C ARG A 78 -22.00 6.73 4.52
N VAL A 79 -21.83 5.83 5.49
CA VAL A 79 -20.50 5.41 5.98
C VAL A 79 -19.97 4.33 5.04
N ASP A 80 -18.83 4.59 4.41
CA ASP A 80 -18.16 3.67 3.50
C ASP A 80 -16.85 3.17 4.14
N PRO A 81 -16.86 1.96 4.75
CA PRO A 81 -15.67 1.36 5.33
C PRO A 81 -14.70 0.90 4.25
N PHE A 82 -13.41 0.97 4.57
CA PHE A 82 -12.34 0.43 3.74
C PHE A 82 -11.25 -0.22 4.61
N ALA A 83 -10.59 -1.21 4.05
CA ALA A 83 -9.37 -1.77 4.59
C ALA A 83 -8.48 -2.24 3.43
N ASP A 84 -7.18 -2.04 3.54
CA ASP A 84 -6.21 -2.64 2.63
C ASP A 84 -4.88 -2.87 3.33
N GLY A 85 -4.06 -3.71 2.74
CA GLY A 85 -2.75 -4.00 3.24
C GLY A 85 -1.96 -4.93 2.34
N ALA A 86 -0.68 -4.98 2.62
CA ALA A 86 0.26 -5.86 1.95
C ALA A 86 1.29 -6.40 2.94
N LEU A 87 1.76 -7.59 2.64
CA LEU A 87 2.85 -8.24 3.35
C LEU A 87 3.80 -8.82 2.29
N ARG A 88 5.09 -8.60 2.45
CA ARG A 88 6.15 -9.24 1.67
C ARG A 88 7.18 -9.86 2.60
N ILE A 89 7.60 -11.06 2.26
CA ILE A 89 8.75 -11.72 2.88
C ILE A 89 9.75 -11.98 1.76
N THR A 90 10.91 -11.35 1.84
CA THR A 90 11.93 -11.41 0.80
C THR A 90 13.29 -11.77 1.39
N ARG A 91 14.17 -12.27 0.53
CA ARG A 91 15.57 -12.53 0.86
C ARG A 91 16.45 -11.98 -0.25
N GLN A 92 17.57 -11.39 0.11
CA GLN A 92 18.55 -10.93 -0.86
C GLN A 92 19.20 -12.12 -1.58
N VAL A 93 19.16 -12.09 -2.91
CA VAL A 93 19.74 -13.12 -3.76
C VAL A 93 20.93 -12.64 -4.59
N ALA A 94 21.02 -11.33 -4.81
CA ALA A 94 22.14 -10.74 -5.53
C ALA A 94 22.39 -9.29 -5.09
N SER A 95 23.65 -8.85 -5.25
CA SER A 95 24.02 -7.45 -5.13
C SER A 95 25.17 -7.10 -6.07
N ALA A 96 25.15 -5.87 -6.60
CA ALA A 96 26.22 -5.34 -7.45
C ALA A 96 26.41 -3.85 -7.11
N GLY A 97 27.50 -3.52 -6.46
CA GLY A 97 27.72 -2.19 -5.91
C GLY A 97 26.64 -1.81 -4.90
N ARG A 98 25.88 -0.75 -5.20
CA ARG A 98 24.75 -0.28 -4.37
C ARG A 98 23.39 -0.84 -4.82
N THR A 99 23.35 -1.60 -5.89
CA THR A 99 22.13 -2.27 -6.35
C THR A 99 21.94 -3.58 -5.60
N ARG A 100 20.72 -3.86 -5.16
CA ARG A 100 20.34 -5.08 -4.47
C ARG A 100 19.12 -5.69 -5.14
N LEU A 101 19.08 -7.02 -5.23
CA LEU A 101 17.93 -7.78 -5.69
C LEU A 101 17.47 -8.72 -4.58
N ASP A 102 16.24 -8.56 -4.17
CA ASP A 102 15.55 -9.38 -3.20
C ASP A 102 14.42 -10.14 -3.90
N VAL A 103 14.23 -11.41 -3.56
CA VAL A 103 13.11 -12.22 -4.08
C VAL A 103 12.36 -12.88 -2.93
N GLY A 104 11.09 -13.18 -3.15
CA GLY A 104 10.27 -13.78 -2.12
C GLY A 104 8.82 -13.96 -2.52
N ALA A 105 7.94 -13.85 -1.53
CA ALA A 105 6.50 -13.95 -1.71
C ALA A 105 5.79 -12.82 -0.99
N GLY A 106 4.59 -12.49 -1.49
CA GLY A 106 3.73 -11.49 -0.90
C GLY A 106 2.27 -11.92 -0.83
N ALA A 107 1.54 -11.21 0.01
CA ALA A 107 0.09 -11.25 0.11
C ALA A 107 -0.44 -9.81 0.09
N TRP A 108 -1.51 -9.58 -0.66
CA TRP A 108 -2.14 -8.26 -0.82
C TRP A 108 -3.63 -8.40 -0.63
N GLY A 109 -4.20 -7.58 0.22
CA GLY A 109 -5.63 -7.58 0.51
C GLY A 109 -6.23 -6.20 0.41
N ALA A 110 -7.46 -6.10 -0.08
CA ALA A 110 -8.26 -4.90 -0.01
C ALA A 110 -9.73 -5.28 0.14
N ALA A 111 -10.46 -4.50 0.91
CA ALA A 111 -11.89 -4.64 1.10
C ALA A 111 -12.55 -3.28 1.17
N GLN A 112 -13.61 -3.13 0.43
CA GLN A 112 -14.51 -1.98 0.44
C GLN A 112 -15.95 -2.49 0.40
N ARG A 113 -16.93 -1.60 0.54
CA ARG A 113 -18.33 -1.99 0.52
C ARG A 113 -18.73 -2.80 -0.72
N GLU A 114 -18.15 -2.49 -1.87
CA GLU A 114 -18.58 -3.01 -3.18
C GLU A 114 -17.70 -4.14 -3.71
N GLY A 115 -16.70 -4.55 -2.96
CA GLY A 115 -15.81 -5.64 -3.35
C GLY A 115 -14.66 -5.86 -2.40
N ALA A 116 -14.16 -7.06 -2.43
CA ALA A 116 -12.96 -7.44 -1.69
C ALA A 116 -12.02 -8.24 -2.59
N ARG A 117 -10.75 -8.26 -2.21
CA ARG A 117 -9.73 -9.06 -2.86
C ARG A 117 -8.69 -9.55 -1.88
N LEU A 118 -8.19 -10.73 -2.14
CA LEU A 118 -6.99 -11.27 -1.53
C LEU A 118 -6.16 -11.93 -2.64
N ASP A 119 -4.95 -11.48 -2.77
CA ASP A 119 -3.99 -12.00 -3.74
C ASP A 119 -2.75 -12.50 -3.01
N ILE A 120 -2.11 -13.55 -3.56
CA ILE A 120 -0.81 -14.04 -3.12
C ILE A 120 0.09 -14.24 -4.34
N GLY A 121 1.39 -14.25 -4.15
CA GLY A 121 2.29 -14.59 -5.25
C GLY A 121 3.75 -14.24 -5.02
N PRO A 122 4.60 -14.57 -5.98
CA PRO A 122 6.02 -14.21 -5.95
C PRO A 122 6.21 -12.71 -6.11
N THR A 123 7.29 -12.21 -5.52
CA THR A 123 7.74 -10.82 -5.61
C THR A 123 9.24 -10.78 -5.89
N ALA A 124 9.66 -9.80 -6.68
CA ALA A 124 11.05 -9.44 -6.86
C ALA A 124 11.20 -7.93 -6.65
N VAL A 125 12.16 -7.52 -5.83
CA VAL A 125 12.41 -6.12 -5.49
C VAL A 125 13.85 -5.77 -5.84
N ALA A 126 14.04 -4.82 -6.74
CA ALA A 126 15.34 -4.25 -7.06
C ALA A 126 15.49 -2.90 -6.35
N SER A 127 16.44 -2.78 -5.45
CA SER A 127 16.82 -1.50 -4.85
C SER A 127 17.87 -0.83 -5.71
N LEU A 128 17.51 0.28 -6.35
CA LEU A 128 18.36 0.99 -7.30
C LEU A 128 18.92 2.27 -6.65
N PRO A 129 20.23 2.54 -6.74
CA PRO A 129 20.80 3.76 -6.20
C PRO A 129 20.36 4.97 -7.04
N VAL A 130 19.79 5.97 -6.39
CA VAL A 130 19.43 7.26 -7.00
C VAL A 130 20.01 8.36 -6.11
N GLY A 131 21.12 8.96 -6.53
CA GLY A 131 21.86 9.89 -5.69
C GLY A 131 22.39 9.19 -4.42
N GLU A 132 22.04 9.72 -3.25
CA GLU A 132 22.39 9.13 -1.94
C GLU A 132 21.36 8.11 -1.43
N SER A 133 20.18 8.09 -2.01
CA SER A 133 19.05 7.21 -1.64
C SER A 133 19.02 5.92 -2.45
N ALA A 134 18.21 4.96 -2.02
CA ALA A 134 17.86 3.77 -2.78
C ALA A 134 16.37 3.78 -3.10
N VAL A 135 16.02 3.58 -4.35
CA VAL A 135 14.63 3.51 -4.81
C VAL A 135 14.26 2.05 -5.06
N PRO A 136 13.36 1.46 -4.29
CA PRO A 136 12.88 0.11 -4.53
C PRO A 136 11.89 0.08 -5.71
N VAL A 137 12.16 -0.82 -6.64
CA VAL A 137 11.27 -1.16 -7.77
C VAL A 137 10.85 -2.60 -7.58
N ALA A 138 9.57 -2.85 -7.39
CA ALA A 138 9.05 -4.19 -7.22
C ALA A 138 8.21 -4.64 -8.40
N ILE A 139 8.28 -5.94 -8.70
CA ILE A 139 7.39 -6.63 -9.63
C ILE A 139 6.80 -7.81 -8.87
N ASP A 140 5.48 -7.78 -8.72
CA ASP A 140 4.69 -8.81 -8.05
C ASP A 140 3.87 -9.57 -9.10
N TRP A 141 3.79 -10.87 -9.00
CA TRP A 141 2.68 -11.60 -9.60
C TRP A 141 1.62 -11.78 -8.54
N ARG A 142 0.43 -11.27 -8.79
CA ARG A 142 -0.70 -11.34 -7.85
C ARG A 142 -1.72 -12.32 -8.34
N GLU A 143 -1.72 -13.52 -7.75
CA GLU A 143 -2.73 -14.53 -7.98
C GLU A 143 -3.92 -14.31 -7.07
N ARG A 144 -5.11 -14.14 -7.65
CA ARG A 144 -6.34 -13.96 -6.89
C ARG A 144 -6.75 -15.27 -6.22
N VAL A 145 -6.76 -15.32 -4.89
CA VAL A 145 -7.17 -16.47 -4.09
C VAL A 145 -8.56 -16.29 -3.46
N ALA A 146 -8.99 -15.05 -3.26
CA ALA A 146 -10.34 -14.76 -2.77
C ALA A 146 -10.82 -13.36 -3.17
N GLY A 147 -12.14 -13.19 -3.22
CA GLY A 147 -12.82 -11.94 -3.56
C GLY A 147 -13.12 -11.79 -5.05
N ASP A 148 -13.94 -10.81 -5.37
CA ASP A 148 -14.55 -10.57 -6.68
C ASP A 148 -14.13 -9.24 -7.33
N ALA A 149 -13.34 -8.42 -6.62
CA ALA A 149 -12.88 -7.14 -7.15
C ALA A 149 -11.98 -7.35 -8.39
N ARG A 150 -12.12 -6.49 -9.38
CA ARG A 150 -11.33 -6.53 -10.62
C ARG A 150 -10.12 -5.58 -10.55
N PRO A 151 -9.06 -5.81 -11.33
CA PRO A 151 -8.77 -6.94 -12.23
C PRO A 151 -8.54 -8.26 -11.48
N GLY A 152 -8.53 -9.38 -12.21
CA GLY A 152 -8.16 -10.70 -11.70
C GLY A 152 -6.66 -10.82 -11.44
N SER A 153 -6.12 -12.05 -11.57
CA SER A 153 -4.68 -12.32 -11.44
C SER A 153 -3.89 -11.57 -12.51
N ALA A 154 -2.83 -10.87 -12.12
CA ALA A 154 -2.02 -10.06 -13.03
C ALA A 154 -0.64 -9.71 -12.43
N PRO A 155 0.35 -9.35 -13.26
CA PRO A 155 1.55 -8.69 -12.80
C PRO A 155 1.22 -7.27 -12.28
N ALA A 156 1.88 -6.85 -11.22
CA ALA A 156 1.72 -5.53 -10.62
C ALA A 156 3.10 -4.91 -10.34
N PRO A 157 3.55 -3.97 -11.16
CA PRO A 157 4.74 -3.19 -10.86
C PRO A 157 4.42 -2.16 -9.76
N SER A 158 5.38 -1.93 -8.88
CA SER A 158 5.32 -0.84 -7.90
C SER A 158 6.67 -0.14 -7.78
N LEU A 159 6.62 1.16 -7.56
CA LEU A 159 7.77 2.00 -7.32
C LEU A 159 7.60 2.60 -5.92
N GLY A 160 8.57 2.39 -5.06
CA GLY A 160 8.62 3.01 -3.75
C GLY A 160 9.57 4.21 -3.74
N ALA A 161 9.34 5.13 -2.83
CA ALA A 161 10.30 6.16 -2.47
C ALA A 161 10.27 6.30 -0.94
N ASP A 162 11.43 6.24 -0.33
CA ASP A 162 11.59 6.60 1.08
C ASP A 162 11.70 8.12 1.16
N PHE A 163 10.81 8.74 1.92
CA PHE A 163 10.83 10.16 2.23
C PHE A 163 11.14 10.38 3.71
#